data_fdef93e3fbf7e85b2209cc6497532461
#
_entry.id   fdef93e3fbf7e85b2209cc6497532461
#
_cell.length_a   1.000
_cell.length_b   1.000
_cell.length_c   1.000
_cell.angle_alpha   90.00
_cell.angle_beta   90.00
_cell.angle_gamma   90.00
#
_symmetry.space_group_name_H-M   'P 1'
#
loop_
_entity.id
_entity.type
_entity.pdbx_description
1 polymer ?
#
loop_
_entity_poly.entity_id
_entity_poly.type
_entity_poly.pdbx_seq_one_letter_code
_entity_poly.pdbx_strand_id
1 'polypeptide(L)'
;MKLKNCLTMTALMVAMTMSASTPKTGANRENLDESISPRTDFYQYACGGWQKNNPLKPEYSRYGSFDVLAENNLIQLHDLVEGLRGQKHEKGSISQKIGDLYSMGMDSARRNKEGAKPILADLKRINSAKRADFSALISWMHQFSSPFFGIGVMGDLQNSDMNILYWGQAGMGLGDKDYYLENDEQTKKIREAYCKYIADVCVLSGYSKKDAERVVANVMDIETELAKASMSRTEQRDLLSQYNIRTLEQVDSVCPAMDWDGYLKAMFLPKVETMCVMQTASLEKVNDLLTNKSEQAIRDYLAFSLIDAASNYLSDDFREVSFKMSSVISGAEQDKPMWKRALAVPNGMLGEALGQLYVEKYFPESSKTRMVELVNNLKVALGEHIESLTWMSGETKAKALDKLNAIGVKIGYPDKWKDYSEINVDPNKYYWENVKAASLFHTKDSNKKCGKLVDKSEWHMTPQTVNAYYSPSSNEICFPAGILQAPFFSPDVLDADNYGAIGVVIGHEMTHGFDDNGRKFNKEGNMIDW
;
A
#
# COMPACT_ATOMS: atom_id res chain seq x y z
N MET A 1 87.34 -8.56 27.34
CA MET A 1 86.54 -9.66 26.81
C MET A 1 85.09 -9.40 27.16
N LYS A 2 84.34 -8.71 26.31
CA LYS A 2 82.88 -8.58 26.38
C LYS A 2 82.41 -8.22 24.98
N LEU A 3 81.69 -9.14 24.31
CA LEU A 3 81.03 -8.97 23.06
C LEU A 3 79.81 -8.01 23.24
N LYS A 4 79.72 -7.02 22.38
CA LYS A 4 78.51 -6.23 22.21
C LYS A 4 77.73 -6.78 21.03
N ASN A 5 76.51 -7.32 21.28
CA ASN A 5 75.58 -7.67 20.27
C ASN A 5 74.81 -6.40 19.80
N CYS A 6 74.94 -6.09 18.54
CA CYS A 6 74.19 -5.07 17.88
C CYS A 6 72.96 -5.74 17.26
N LEU A 7 71.72 -5.49 17.79
CA LEU A 7 70.49 -5.88 17.18
C LEU A 7 70.06 -4.75 16.20
N THR A 8 70.15 -5.05 14.95
CA THR A 8 69.55 -4.24 13.87
C THR A 8 68.09 -4.58 13.76
N MET A 9 67.23 -3.64 14.14
CA MET A 9 65.76 -3.74 14.00
C MET A 9 65.39 -3.25 12.58
N THR A 10 65.11 -4.20 11.68
CA THR A 10 64.59 -3.91 10.33
C THR A 10 63.08 -3.70 10.45
N ALA A 11 62.64 -2.45 10.35
CA ALA A 11 61.23 -2.09 10.27
C ALA A 11 60.71 -2.44 8.87
N LEU A 12 59.93 -3.51 8.79
CA LEU A 12 59.18 -3.87 7.58
C LEU A 12 57.95 -2.93 7.49
N MET A 13 58.05 -1.88 6.68
CA MET A 13 56.85 -1.10 6.25
C MET A 13 56.06 -1.96 5.28
N VAL A 14 54.97 -2.56 5.74
CA VAL A 14 53.94 -3.12 4.88
C VAL A 14 53.13 -1.94 4.36
N ALA A 15 53.42 -1.48 3.16
CA ALA A 15 52.54 -0.59 2.42
C ALA A 15 51.26 -1.38 2.07
N MET A 16 50.20 -1.22 2.84
CA MET A 16 48.86 -1.58 2.39
C MET A 16 48.49 -0.67 1.21
N THR A 17 48.76 -1.13 0.00
CA THR A 17 48.11 -0.57 -1.18
C THR A 17 46.63 -0.93 -1.06
N MET A 18 45.80 0.01 -0.59
CA MET A 18 44.36 -0.04 -0.83
C MET A 18 44.20 0.02 -2.33
N SER A 19 44.03 -1.15 -2.94
CA SER A 19 43.56 -1.25 -4.33
C SER A 19 42.13 -0.76 -4.30
N ALA A 20 41.93 0.52 -4.62
CA ALA A 20 40.59 1.03 -4.92
C ALA A 20 40.10 0.19 -6.09
N SER A 21 39.15 -0.70 -5.85
CA SER A 21 38.49 -1.44 -6.93
C SER A 21 37.87 -0.43 -7.89
N THR A 22 38.21 -0.53 -9.18
CA THR A 22 37.57 0.31 -10.20
C THR A 22 36.06 0.16 -10.08
N PRO A 23 35.28 1.24 -9.98
CA PRO A 23 33.84 1.16 -9.91
C PRO A 23 33.30 0.34 -11.09
N LYS A 24 32.39 -0.59 -10.81
CA LYS A 24 31.75 -1.41 -11.85
C LYS A 24 30.68 -0.58 -12.52
N THR A 25 30.50 -0.73 -13.86
CA THR A 25 29.32 -0.15 -14.52
C THR A 25 28.06 -0.92 -14.13
N GLY A 26 26.95 -0.21 -13.88
CA GLY A 26 25.62 -0.76 -13.70
C GLY A 26 24.93 -1.11 -15.02
N ALA A 27 25.42 -0.57 -16.15
CA ALA A 27 24.88 -0.84 -17.48
C ALA A 27 25.22 -2.26 -17.93
N ASN A 28 24.20 -3.08 -18.17
CA ASN A 28 24.37 -4.43 -18.69
C ASN A 28 24.10 -4.45 -20.21
N ARG A 29 25.16 -4.67 -21.02
CA ARG A 29 25.04 -4.75 -22.49
C ARG A 29 24.17 -5.92 -22.97
N GLU A 30 23.99 -6.97 -22.19
CA GLU A 30 23.11 -8.08 -22.53
C GLU A 30 21.63 -7.68 -22.57
N ASN A 31 21.29 -6.53 -21.99
CA ASN A 31 19.94 -5.96 -22.07
C ASN A 31 19.65 -5.33 -23.44
N LEU A 32 20.70 -5.02 -24.23
CA LEU A 32 20.55 -4.41 -25.55
C LEU A 32 20.20 -5.46 -26.61
N ASP A 33 19.39 -5.07 -27.58
CA ASP A 33 19.26 -5.77 -28.86
C ASP A 33 20.01 -4.99 -29.93
N GLU A 34 21.30 -5.31 -30.12
CA GLU A 34 22.19 -4.63 -31.09
C GLU A 34 21.81 -4.89 -32.56
N SER A 35 20.85 -5.80 -32.82
CA SER A 35 20.30 -6.03 -34.17
C SER A 35 19.32 -4.94 -34.60
N ILE A 36 18.81 -4.16 -33.66
CA ILE A 36 17.87 -3.06 -33.86
C ILE A 36 18.61 -1.72 -33.87
N SER A 37 18.33 -0.88 -34.88
CA SER A 37 18.88 0.47 -34.87
C SER A 37 18.24 1.36 -33.80
N PRO A 38 19.03 2.02 -32.94
CA PRO A 38 18.48 2.93 -31.92
C PRO A 38 17.75 4.16 -32.52
N ARG A 39 17.96 4.41 -33.83
CA ARG A 39 17.26 5.48 -34.58
C ARG A 39 15.87 5.04 -35.04
N THR A 40 15.65 3.73 -35.17
CA THR A 40 14.38 3.16 -35.66
C THR A 40 13.46 2.83 -34.50
N ASP A 41 13.99 2.11 -33.49
CA ASP A 41 13.26 1.74 -32.27
C ASP A 41 14.23 1.72 -31.08
N PHE A 42 14.30 2.83 -30.39
CA PHE A 42 15.20 2.98 -29.23
C PHE A 42 14.80 2.07 -28.07
N TYR A 43 13.48 1.86 -27.84
CA TYR A 43 13.01 0.99 -26.78
C TYR A 43 13.44 -0.46 -27.02
N GLN A 44 13.19 -0.98 -28.21
CA GLN A 44 13.58 -2.36 -28.55
C GLN A 44 15.11 -2.51 -28.55
N TYR A 45 15.86 -1.51 -29.03
CA TYR A 45 17.33 -1.50 -28.95
C TYR A 45 17.78 -1.59 -27.48
N ALA A 46 17.23 -0.77 -26.59
CA ALA A 46 17.68 -0.66 -25.19
C ALA A 46 17.21 -1.81 -24.29
N CYS A 47 16.04 -2.39 -24.57
CA CYS A 47 15.38 -3.35 -23.69
C CYS A 47 15.17 -4.74 -24.31
N GLY A 48 15.41 -4.92 -25.61
CA GLY A 48 15.09 -6.17 -26.32
C GLY A 48 15.86 -7.39 -25.81
N GLY A 49 17.13 -7.22 -25.47
CA GLY A 49 17.92 -8.28 -24.84
C GLY A 49 17.40 -8.65 -23.45
N TRP A 50 17.03 -7.63 -22.65
CA TRP A 50 16.43 -7.86 -21.34
C TRP A 50 15.11 -8.63 -21.45
N GLN A 51 14.19 -8.24 -22.33
CA GLN A 51 12.91 -8.92 -22.54
C GLN A 51 13.10 -10.38 -22.93
N LYS A 52 14.06 -10.66 -23.80
CA LYS A 52 14.41 -12.01 -24.26
C LYS A 52 14.93 -12.90 -23.12
N ASN A 53 15.72 -12.31 -22.20
CA ASN A 53 16.33 -13.01 -21.08
C ASN A 53 15.38 -13.10 -19.85
N ASN A 54 14.32 -12.28 -19.81
CA ASN A 54 13.36 -12.22 -18.69
C ASN A 54 11.93 -12.41 -19.19
N PRO A 55 11.54 -13.62 -19.64
CA PRO A 55 10.20 -13.88 -20.12
C PRO A 55 9.16 -13.69 -19.00
N LEU A 56 7.95 -13.30 -19.37
CA LEU A 56 6.84 -13.14 -18.46
C LEU A 56 6.56 -14.47 -17.73
N LYS A 57 6.56 -14.42 -16.41
CA LYS A 57 6.20 -15.56 -15.55
C LYS A 57 4.68 -15.67 -15.43
N PRO A 58 4.08 -16.87 -15.34
CA PRO A 58 2.63 -17.06 -15.36
C PRO A 58 1.90 -16.41 -14.15
N GLU A 59 2.61 -16.12 -13.07
CA GLU A 59 2.08 -15.41 -11.89
C GLU A 59 2.02 -13.88 -12.06
N TYR A 60 2.50 -13.34 -13.19
CA TYR A 60 2.54 -11.91 -13.50
C TYR A 60 1.82 -11.61 -14.81
N SER A 61 1.15 -10.47 -14.87
CA SER A 61 0.57 -9.91 -16.11
C SER A 61 1.53 -8.92 -16.81
N ARG A 62 2.54 -8.46 -16.11
CA ARG A 62 3.65 -7.63 -16.60
C ARG A 62 4.92 -8.00 -15.85
N TYR A 63 6.07 -7.76 -16.45
CA TYR A 63 7.34 -8.03 -15.81
C TYR A 63 8.38 -7.00 -16.25
N GLY A 64 8.98 -6.30 -15.31
CA GLY A 64 9.96 -5.24 -15.53
C GLY A 64 11.01 -5.19 -14.43
N SER A 65 11.88 -4.18 -14.46
CA SER A 65 12.95 -4.00 -13.47
C SER A 65 12.43 -3.88 -12.03
N PHE A 66 11.26 -3.22 -11.84
CA PHE A 66 10.59 -3.17 -10.53
C PHE A 66 10.17 -4.56 -10.04
N ASP A 67 9.66 -5.40 -10.93
CA ASP A 67 9.21 -6.75 -10.57
C ASP A 67 10.40 -7.65 -10.24
N VAL A 68 11.51 -7.53 -10.96
CA VAL A 68 12.77 -8.24 -10.65
C VAL A 68 13.26 -7.87 -9.26
N LEU A 69 13.33 -6.57 -8.95
CA LEU A 69 13.78 -6.12 -7.63
C LEU A 69 12.79 -6.54 -6.52
N ALA A 70 11.48 -6.43 -6.77
CA ALA A 70 10.45 -6.87 -5.83
C ALA A 70 10.54 -8.38 -5.54
N GLU A 71 10.83 -9.22 -6.55
CA GLU A 71 11.07 -10.65 -6.37
C GLU A 71 12.31 -10.92 -5.50
N ASN A 72 13.42 -10.24 -5.78
CA ASN A 72 14.64 -10.37 -4.98
C ASN A 72 14.38 -9.96 -3.52
N ASN A 73 13.63 -8.90 -3.32
CA ASN A 73 13.26 -8.40 -2.00
C ASN A 73 12.34 -9.39 -1.25
N LEU A 74 11.37 -9.99 -1.95
CA LEU A 74 10.54 -11.06 -1.37
C LEU A 74 11.37 -12.27 -0.93
N ILE A 75 12.40 -12.65 -1.70
CA ILE A 75 13.32 -13.74 -1.31
C ILE A 75 14.10 -13.35 -0.04
N GLN A 76 14.62 -12.13 0.05
CA GLN A 76 15.31 -11.61 1.22
C GLN A 76 14.41 -11.63 2.47
N LEU A 77 13.16 -11.18 2.33
CA LEU A 77 12.16 -11.20 3.40
C LEU A 77 11.77 -12.63 3.79
N HIS A 78 11.63 -13.53 2.81
CA HIS A 78 11.36 -14.94 3.04
C HIS A 78 12.46 -15.59 3.87
N ASP A 79 13.72 -15.34 3.53
CA ASP A 79 14.87 -15.87 4.30
C ASP A 79 14.89 -15.36 5.75
N LEU A 80 14.50 -14.08 5.96
CA LEU A 80 14.36 -13.53 7.32
C LEU A 80 13.26 -14.25 8.09
N VAL A 81 12.09 -14.40 7.50
CA VAL A 81 10.90 -14.94 8.19
C VAL A 81 11.00 -16.46 8.41
N GLU A 82 11.57 -17.21 7.45
CA GLU A 82 11.89 -18.64 7.66
C GLU A 82 12.93 -18.83 8.77
N GLY A 83 13.87 -17.90 8.92
CA GLY A 83 14.79 -17.89 10.05
C GLY A 83 14.11 -17.71 11.42
N LEU A 84 12.93 -17.10 11.46
CA LEU A 84 12.12 -16.95 12.67
C LEU A 84 11.15 -18.12 12.90
N ARG A 85 10.71 -18.75 11.82
CA ARG A 85 9.75 -19.84 11.84
C ARG A 85 10.28 -21.06 12.60
N GLY A 86 9.44 -21.63 13.46
CA GLY A 86 9.80 -22.85 14.21
C GLY A 86 10.79 -22.65 15.35
N GLN A 87 11.29 -21.43 15.55
CA GLN A 87 12.09 -21.09 16.72
C GLN A 87 11.18 -20.68 17.89
N LYS A 88 11.68 -20.91 19.10
CA LYS A 88 10.98 -20.46 20.32
C LYS A 88 11.41 -19.04 20.63
N HIS A 89 10.49 -18.10 20.46
CA HIS A 89 10.70 -16.70 20.80
C HIS A 89 9.99 -16.33 22.10
N GLU A 90 10.42 -15.23 22.71
CA GLU A 90 9.72 -14.63 23.83
C GLU A 90 8.29 -14.21 23.40
N LYS A 91 7.30 -14.54 24.25
CA LYS A 91 5.89 -14.21 23.98
C LYS A 91 5.70 -12.68 23.90
N GLY A 92 5.06 -12.23 22.83
CA GLY A 92 4.83 -10.82 22.56
C GLY A 92 5.99 -10.10 21.84
N SER A 93 7.14 -10.77 21.63
CA SER A 93 8.23 -10.20 20.83
C SER A 93 7.84 -10.07 19.36
N ILE A 94 8.48 -9.17 18.64
CA ILE A 94 8.29 -8.97 17.20
C ILE A 94 8.59 -10.27 16.44
N SER A 95 9.66 -10.96 16.80
CA SER A 95 10.05 -12.24 16.17
C SER A 95 8.96 -13.31 16.33
N GLN A 96 8.34 -13.41 17.52
CA GLN A 96 7.20 -14.34 17.73
C GLN A 96 6.01 -13.96 16.86
N LYS A 97 5.62 -12.67 16.84
CA LYS A 97 4.45 -12.21 16.08
C LYS A 97 4.61 -12.46 14.58
N ILE A 98 5.77 -12.13 14.01
CA ILE A 98 6.09 -12.35 12.59
C ILE A 98 6.12 -13.85 12.27
N GLY A 99 6.87 -14.63 13.05
CA GLY A 99 7.03 -16.07 12.85
C GLY A 99 5.70 -16.84 12.96
N ASP A 100 4.87 -16.50 13.93
CA ASP A 100 3.57 -17.16 14.13
C ASP A 100 2.56 -16.80 13.03
N LEU A 101 2.45 -15.51 12.63
CA LEU A 101 1.59 -15.10 11.52
C LEU A 101 1.98 -15.81 10.22
N TYR A 102 3.26 -15.84 9.92
CA TYR A 102 3.76 -16.54 8.74
C TYR A 102 3.50 -18.05 8.82
N SER A 103 3.77 -18.67 9.97
CA SER A 103 3.54 -20.11 10.18
C SER A 103 2.06 -20.49 9.98
N MET A 104 1.12 -19.69 10.51
CA MET A 104 -0.31 -19.89 10.28
C MET A 104 -0.69 -19.73 8.80
N GLY A 105 -0.07 -18.77 8.09
CA GLY A 105 -0.22 -18.61 6.65
C GLY A 105 0.28 -19.79 5.85
N MET A 106 1.31 -20.50 6.32
CA MET A 106 1.86 -21.71 5.69
C MET A 106 1.13 -22.99 6.06
N ASP A 107 0.28 -22.98 7.10
CA ASP A 107 -0.46 -24.18 7.56
C ASP A 107 -1.80 -24.35 6.81
N SER A 108 -1.73 -24.68 5.52
CA SER A 108 -2.92 -24.95 4.71
C SER A 108 -3.72 -26.16 5.21
N ALA A 109 -3.05 -27.18 5.76
CA ALA A 109 -3.72 -28.36 6.29
C ALA A 109 -4.69 -28.01 7.41
N ARG A 110 -4.28 -27.13 8.33
CA ARG A 110 -5.12 -26.61 9.39
C ARG A 110 -6.25 -25.75 8.83
N ARG A 111 -5.97 -24.80 7.96
CA ARG A 111 -7.00 -23.94 7.35
C ARG A 111 -8.03 -24.73 6.55
N ASN A 112 -7.60 -25.76 5.81
CA ASN A 112 -8.50 -26.64 5.07
C ASN A 112 -9.43 -27.44 6.00
N LYS A 113 -8.94 -27.89 7.17
CA LYS A 113 -9.77 -28.52 8.20
C LYS A 113 -10.75 -27.54 8.87
N GLU A 114 -10.36 -26.30 9.02
CA GLU A 114 -11.18 -25.24 9.61
C GLU A 114 -12.26 -24.74 8.62
N GLY A 115 -11.96 -24.65 7.32
CA GLY A 115 -12.88 -24.20 6.28
C GLY A 115 -13.47 -22.83 6.59
N ALA A 116 -14.79 -22.68 6.56
CA ALA A 116 -15.52 -21.47 6.88
C ALA A 116 -15.72 -21.21 8.39
N LYS A 117 -15.32 -22.12 9.28
CA LYS A 117 -15.57 -21.99 10.74
C LYS A 117 -15.18 -20.64 11.31
N PRO A 118 -14.06 -20.02 10.91
CA PRO A 118 -13.61 -18.74 11.47
C PRO A 118 -14.59 -17.58 11.30
N ILE A 119 -15.53 -17.66 10.34
CA ILE A 119 -16.50 -16.59 10.03
C ILE A 119 -17.95 -16.93 10.40
N LEU A 120 -18.26 -18.19 10.77
CA LEU A 120 -19.65 -18.61 10.99
C LEU A 120 -20.38 -17.83 12.10
N ALA A 121 -19.70 -17.51 13.20
CA ALA A 121 -20.29 -16.73 14.28
C ALA A 121 -20.63 -15.30 13.82
N ASP A 122 -19.73 -14.68 13.06
CA ASP A 122 -19.89 -13.33 12.49
C ASP A 122 -21.02 -13.33 11.43
N LEU A 123 -21.07 -14.33 10.57
CA LEU A 123 -22.19 -14.50 9.61
C LEU A 123 -23.54 -14.66 10.32
N LYS A 124 -23.60 -15.44 11.41
CA LYS A 124 -24.81 -15.57 12.20
C LYS A 124 -25.26 -14.23 12.78
N ARG A 125 -24.33 -13.42 13.29
CA ARG A 125 -24.59 -12.07 13.79
C ARG A 125 -25.20 -11.19 12.69
N ILE A 126 -24.60 -11.15 11.50
CA ILE A 126 -25.09 -10.36 10.34
C ILE A 126 -26.47 -10.83 9.91
N ASN A 127 -26.65 -12.15 9.71
CA ASN A 127 -27.89 -12.73 9.21
C ASN A 127 -29.10 -12.58 10.17
N SER A 128 -28.84 -12.33 11.47
CA SER A 128 -29.90 -12.08 12.48
C SER A 128 -30.22 -10.60 12.68
N ALA A 129 -29.42 -9.70 12.10
CA ALA A 129 -29.54 -8.25 12.33
C ALA A 129 -30.83 -7.67 11.76
N LYS A 130 -31.35 -6.66 12.42
CA LYS A 130 -32.47 -5.82 11.99
C LYS A 130 -31.95 -4.45 11.53
N ARG A 131 -32.80 -3.64 10.90
CA ARG A 131 -32.42 -2.31 10.40
C ARG A 131 -31.73 -1.45 11.48
N ALA A 132 -32.23 -1.49 12.70
CA ALA A 132 -31.65 -0.76 13.83
C ALA A 132 -30.22 -1.18 14.20
N ASP A 133 -29.79 -2.37 13.78
CA ASP A 133 -28.47 -2.92 14.09
C ASP A 133 -27.42 -2.57 13.01
N PHE A 134 -27.83 -2.08 11.82
CA PHE A 134 -26.96 -1.93 10.66
C PHE A 134 -25.84 -0.92 10.90
N SER A 135 -26.12 0.22 11.52
CA SER A 135 -25.09 1.20 11.86
C SER A 135 -23.99 0.59 12.74
N ALA A 136 -24.36 -0.15 13.77
CA ALA A 136 -23.41 -0.83 14.66
C ALA A 136 -22.64 -1.97 13.95
N LEU A 137 -23.28 -2.69 13.02
CA LEU A 137 -22.60 -3.70 12.21
C LEU A 137 -21.58 -3.09 11.24
N ILE A 138 -21.95 -2.01 10.55
CA ILE A 138 -21.06 -1.29 9.64
C ILE A 138 -19.86 -0.77 10.43
N SER A 139 -20.08 -0.14 11.60
CA SER A 139 -18.99 0.32 12.48
C SER A 139 -18.03 -0.80 12.88
N TRP A 140 -18.56 -1.97 13.22
CA TRP A 140 -17.73 -3.12 13.57
C TRP A 140 -16.97 -3.66 12.35
N MET A 141 -17.61 -3.72 11.18
CA MET A 141 -16.96 -4.20 9.96
C MET A 141 -15.85 -3.24 9.48
N HIS A 142 -16.00 -1.94 9.68
CA HIS A 142 -14.97 -0.95 9.31
C HIS A 142 -13.66 -1.11 10.07
N GLN A 143 -13.61 -1.95 11.09
CA GLN A 143 -12.35 -2.33 11.73
C GLN A 143 -11.48 -3.29 10.89
N PHE A 144 -12.04 -3.91 9.82
CA PHE A 144 -11.32 -4.86 8.96
C PHE A 144 -11.83 -4.92 7.50
N SER A 145 -12.87 -4.21 7.15
CA SER A 145 -13.48 -4.12 5.81
C SER A 145 -14.10 -2.73 5.67
N SER A 146 -14.60 -2.36 4.47
CA SER A 146 -15.19 -1.05 4.22
C SER A 146 -16.49 -1.14 3.42
N PRO A 147 -17.54 -1.82 3.93
CA PRO A 147 -18.84 -1.85 3.27
C PRO A 147 -19.46 -0.46 3.21
N PHE A 148 -20.12 -0.12 2.09
CA PHE A 148 -20.81 1.12 1.77
C PHE A 148 -19.92 2.35 1.60
N PHE A 149 -18.97 2.60 2.52
CA PHE A 149 -18.08 3.76 2.50
C PHE A 149 -16.77 3.47 3.26
N GLY A 150 -15.81 4.38 3.15
CA GLY A 150 -14.59 4.35 3.93
C GLY A 150 -14.41 5.62 4.75
N ILE A 151 -13.65 5.53 5.84
CA ILE A 151 -13.13 6.68 6.57
C ILE A 151 -11.61 6.60 6.68
N GLY A 152 -10.97 7.76 6.81
CA GLY A 152 -9.53 7.85 7.03
C GLY A 152 -9.16 9.13 7.76
N VAL A 153 -8.08 9.09 8.53
CA VAL A 153 -7.51 10.26 9.20
C VAL A 153 -6.23 10.65 8.46
N MET A 154 -6.21 11.86 7.92
CA MET A 154 -5.09 12.40 7.14
C MET A 154 -4.94 13.88 7.43
N GLY A 155 -3.82 14.48 7.03
CA GLY A 155 -3.61 15.93 7.09
C GLY A 155 -4.71 16.68 6.33
N ASP A 156 -5.18 17.78 6.91
CA ASP A 156 -6.12 18.69 6.26
C ASP A 156 -5.45 19.33 5.04
N LEU A 157 -6.12 19.29 3.89
CA LEU A 157 -5.56 19.84 2.65
C LEU A 157 -5.32 21.36 2.73
N GLN A 158 -6.08 22.10 3.56
CA GLN A 158 -5.89 23.54 3.75
C GLN A 158 -5.08 23.91 5.00
N ASN A 159 -4.88 22.97 5.93
CA ASN A 159 -4.05 23.12 7.12
C ASN A 159 -3.27 21.81 7.37
N SER A 160 -2.26 21.59 6.56
CA SER A 160 -1.49 20.35 6.50
C SER A 160 -0.82 19.92 7.81
N ASP A 161 -0.75 20.82 8.80
CA ASP A 161 -0.22 20.51 10.13
C ASP A 161 -1.24 19.80 11.05
N MET A 162 -2.52 19.72 10.65
CA MET A 162 -3.59 19.12 11.45
C MET A 162 -4.20 17.91 10.77
N ASN A 163 -4.38 16.82 11.51
CA ASN A 163 -5.12 15.65 11.05
C ASN A 163 -6.63 15.84 11.22
N ILE A 164 -7.39 15.60 10.16
CA ILE A 164 -8.86 15.59 10.19
C ILE A 164 -9.44 14.26 9.71
N LEU A 165 -10.71 14.05 9.96
CA LEU A 165 -11.44 12.89 9.47
C LEU A 165 -11.94 13.12 8.04
N TYR A 166 -11.69 12.16 7.17
CA TYR A 166 -12.23 12.08 5.81
C TYR A 166 -13.25 10.96 5.70
N TRP A 167 -14.31 11.21 4.97
CA TRP A 167 -15.28 10.23 4.50
C TRP A 167 -15.18 10.12 2.99
N GLY A 168 -15.15 8.89 2.47
CA GLY A 168 -15.01 8.65 1.03
C GLY A 168 -15.82 7.46 0.53
N GLN A 169 -16.09 7.47 -0.78
CA GLN A 169 -16.77 6.37 -1.48
C GLN A 169 -15.98 5.06 -1.34
N ALA A 170 -16.69 3.97 -1.04
CA ALA A 170 -16.15 2.60 -0.99
C ALA A 170 -17.30 1.59 -1.13
N GLY A 171 -17.02 0.31 -0.88
CA GLY A 171 -18.02 -0.75 -0.81
C GLY A 171 -18.38 -1.38 -2.16
N MET A 172 -17.59 -1.13 -3.20
CA MET A 172 -17.70 -1.80 -4.50
C MET A 172 -16.59 -2.85 -4.62
N GLY A 173 -16.92 -4.12 -4.67
CA GLY A 173 -15.93 -5.22 -4.69
C GLY A 173 -15.06 -5.24 -5.95
N LEU A 174 -15.53 -4.70 -7.09
CA LEU A 174 -14.73 -4.52 -8.30
C LEU A 174 -13.87 -3.24 -8.28
N GLY A 175 -14.04 -2.37 -7.30
CA GLY A 175 -13.19 -1.22 -7.01
C GLY A 175 -13.37 0.00 -7.94
N ASP A 176 -13.98 -0.15 -9.11
CA ASP A 176 -14.23 0.95 -10.05
C ASP A 176 -15.67 0.91 -10.58
N LYS A 177 -16.30 2.09 -10.66
CA LYS A 177 -17.67 2.24 -11.15
C LYS A 177 -17.85 1.74 -12.59
N ASP A 178 -16.83 1.88 -13.42
CA ASP A 178 -16.90 1.51 -14.83
C ASP A 178 -17.14 0.01 -15.02
N TYR A 179 -16.64 -0.83 -14.13
CA TYR A 179 -16.94 -2.28 -14.16
C TYR A 179 -18.41 -2.61 -13.95
N TYR A 180 -19.20 -1.74 -13.32
CA TYR A 180 -20.64 -1.92 -13.11
C TYR A 180 -21.49 -1.28 -14.21
N LEU A 181 -21.02 -0.17 -14.80
CA LEU A 181 -21.82 0.68 -15.66
C LEU A 181 -21.51 0.53 -17.14
N GLU A 182 -20.27 0.20 -17.51
CA GLU A 182 -19.89 0.02 -18.91
C GLU A 182 -20.36 -1.34 -19.47
N ASN A 183 -20.55 -1.41 -20.79
CA ASN A 183 -21.14 -2.57 -21.45
C ASN A 183 -20.27 -3.18 -22.56
N ASP A 184 -18.98 -2.90 -22.56
CA ASP A 184 -18.02 -3.59 -23.42
C ASP A 184 -17.86 -5.07 -23.02
N GLU A 185 -17.30 -5.88 -23.92
CA GLU A 185 -17.18 -7.32 -23.74
C GLU A 185 -16.24 -7.70 -22.56
N GLN A 186 -15.21 -6.91 -22.30
CA GLN A 186 -14.28 -7.19 -21.19
C GLN A 186 -14.97 -6.92 -19.84
N THR A 187 -15.66 -5.81 -19.74
CA THR A 187 -16.38 -5.43 -18.51
C THR A 187 -17.50 -6.43 -18.20
N LYS A 188 -18.24 -6.92 -19.21
CA LYS A 188 -19.23 -7.99 -19.03
C LYS A 188 -18.60 -9.28 -18.48
N LYS A 189 -17.46 -9.71 -19.04
CA LYS A 189 -16.73 -10.90 -18.54
C LYS A 189 -16.30 -10.74 -17.09
N ILE A 190 -15.83 -9.54 -16.72
CA ILE A 190 -15.44 -9.25 -15.34
C ILE A 190 -16.65 -9.35 -14.40
N ARG A 191 -17.81 -8.78 -14.77
CA ARG A 191 -19.05 -8.89 -13.97
C ARG A 191 -19.54 -10.34 -13.85
N GLU A 192 -19.50 -11.12 -14.91
CA GLU A 192 -19.88 -12.53 -14.88
C GLU A 192 -18.97 -13.34 -13.95
N ALA A 193 -17.66 -13.12 -14.04
CA ALA A 193 -16.70 -13.74 -13.14
C ALA A 193 -16.92 -13.33 -11.67
N TYR A 194 -17.27 -12.06 -11.44
CA TYR A 194 -17.57 -11.56 -10.11
C TYR A 194 -18.86 -12.14 -9.54
N CYS A 195 -19.94 -12.22 -10.32
CA CYS A 195 -21.16 -12.89 -9.90
C CYS A 195 -20.91 -14.35 -9.53
N LYS A 196 -20.08 -15.05 -10.32
CA LYS A 196 -19.68 -16.43 -10.02
C LYS A 196 -18.85 -16.51 -8.73
N TYR A 197 -17.92 -15.59 -8.53
CA TYR A 197 -17.12 -15.49 -7.32
C TYR A 197 -18.00 -15.35 -6.07
N ILE A 198 -18.93 -14.38 -6.08
CA ILE A 198 -19.89 -14.19 -4.98
C ILE A 198 -20.64 -15.48 -4.67
N ALA A 199 -21.19 -16.14 -5.70
CA ALA A 199 -21.93 -17.37 -5.51
C ALA A 199 -21.06 -18.49 -4.90
N ASP A 200 -19.87 -18.71 -5.44
CA ASP A 200 -18.97 -19.78 -5.02
C ASP A 200 -18.51 -19.59 -3.57
N VAL A 201 -18.09 -18.38 -3.16
CA VAL A 201 -17.64 -18.12 -1.76
C VAL A 201 -18.81 -18.21 -0.77
N CYS A 202 -20.03 -17.84 -1.18
CA CYS A 202 -21.23 -18.03 -0.36
C CYS A 202 -21.53 -19.51 -0.14
N VAL A 203 -21.46 -20.35 -1.18
CA VAL A 203 -21.64 -21.80 -1.07
C VAL A 203 -20.57 -22.42 -0.16
N LEU A 204 -19.31 -22.03 -0.29
CA LEU A 204 -18.22 -22.47 0.59
C LEU A 204 -18.45 -22.04 2.04
N SER A 205 -19.18 -20.94 2.26
CA SER A 205 -19.56 -20.43 3.59
C SER A 205 -20.82 -21.09 4.16
N GLY A 206 -21.42 -22.07 3.45
CA GLY A 206 -22.58 -22.85 3.92
C GLY A 206 -23.94 -22.35 3.43
N TYR A 207 -24.00 -21.38 2.52
CA TYR A 207 -25.26 -20.97 1.89
C TYR A 207 -25.75 -22.05 0.90
N SER A 208 -27.07 -22.21 0.79
CA SER A 208 -27.62 -23.01 -0.30
C SER A 208 -27.37 -22.31 -1.64
N LYS A 209 -27.38 -23.04 -2.76
CA LYS A 209 -27.26 -22.46 -4.10
C LYS A 209 -28.30 -21.35 -4.35
N LYS A 210 -29.55 -21.59 -3.93
CA LYS A 210 -30.63 -20.60 -4.06
C LYS A 210 -30.36 -19.33 -3.22
N ASP A 211 -29.82 -19.48 -2.02
CA ASP A 211 -29.46 -18.34 -1.18
C ASP A 211 -28.25 -17.60 -1.75
N ALA A 212 -27.28 -18.31 -2.29
CA ALA A 212 -26.12 -17.71 -2.96
C ALA A 212 -26.53 -16.87 -4.19
N GLU A 213 -27.47 -17.37 -5.01
CA GLU A 213 -28.06 -16.62 -6.14
C GLU A 213 -28.76 -15.34 -5.67
N ARG A 214 -29.48 -15.38 -4.54
CA ARG A 214 -30.10 -14.20 -3.92
C ARG A 214 -29.01 -13.20 -3.46
N VAL A 215 -27.93 -13.69 -2.83
CA VAL A 215 -26.82 -12.84 -2.40
C VAL A 215 -26.19 -12.15 -3.62
N VAL A 216 -25.91 -12.88 -4.70
CA VAL A 216 -25.41 -12.30 -5.96
C VAL A 216 -26.29 -11.16 -6.43
N ALA A 217 -27.61 -11.38 -6.53
CA ALA A 217 -28.55 -10.36 -6.99
C ALA A 217 -28.54 -9.12 -6.09
N ASN A 218 -28.54 -9.29 -4.77
CA ASN A 218 -28.57 -8.18 -3.80
C ASN A 218 -27.24 -7.42 -3.77
N VAL A 219 -26.10 -8.11 -3.83
CA VAL A 219 -24.77 -7.47 -3.89
C VAL A 219 -24.63 -6.65 -5.16
N MET A 220 -24.92 -7.22 -6.32
CA MET A 220 -24.82 -6.51 -7.59
C MET A 220 -25.76 -5.32 -7.68
N ASP A 221 -26.95 -5.42 -7.12
CA ASP A 221 -27.90 -4.30 -7.05
C ASP A 221 -27.37 -3.15 -6.17
N ILE A 222 -26.89 -3.44 -4.97
CA ILE A 222 -26.33 -2.43 -4.06
C ILE A 222 -25.07 -1.79 -4.63
N GLU A 223 -24.12 -2.60 -5.12
CA GLU A 223 -22.86 -2.08 -5.64
C GLU A 223 -23.06 -1.28 -6.94
N THR A 224 -24.02 -1.67 -7.79
CA THR A 224 -24.39 -0.87 -8.97
C THR A 224 -24.97 0.50 -8.59
N GLU A 225 -25.80 0.55 -7.54
CA GLU A 225 -26.32 1.82 -7.04
C GLU A 225 -25.21 2.70 -6.42
N LEU A 226 -24.26 2.12 -5.70
CA LEU A 226 -23.07 2.82 -5.22
C LEU A 226 -22.24 3.34 -6.40
N ALA A 227 -22.02 2.52 -7.43
CA ALA A 227 -21.26 2.90 -8.62
C ALA A 227 -21.86 4.12 -9.34
N LYS A 228 -23.20 4.19 -9.44
CA LYS A 228 -23.91 5.34 -10.06
C LYS A 228 -23.65 6.67 -9.34
N ALA A 229 -23.45 6.61 -8.03
CA ALA A 229 -23.19 7.78 -7.19
C ALA A 229 -21.70 8.07 -6.97
N SER A 230 -20.83 7.20 -7.44
CA SER A 230 -19.38 7.32 -7.25
C SER A 230 -18.73 8.18 -8.33
N MET A 231 -17.68 8.90 -7.95
CA MET A 231 -16.76 9.58 -8.87
C MET A 231 -15.88 8.55 -9.59
N SER A 232 -15.58 8.78 -10.85
CA SER A 232 -14.57 8.04 -11.61
C SER A 232 -13.17 8.34 -11.09
N ARG A 233 -12.17 7.51 -11.47
CA ARG A 233 -10.76 7.74 -11.13
C ARG A 233 -10.25 9.10 -11.64
N THR A 234 -10.72 9.53 -12.80
CA THR A 234 -10.37 10.84 -13.37
C THR A 234 -10.97 11.98 -12.55
N GLU A 235 -12.25 11.89 -12.18
CA GLU A 235 -12.90 12.90 -11.34
C GLU A 235 -12.25 13.00 -9.95
N GLN A 236 -11.83 11.89 -9.36
CA GLN A 236 -11.10 11.85 -8.07
C GLN A 236 -9.73 12.53 -8.11
N ARG A 237 -9.17 12.86 -9.27
CA ARG A 237 -7.94 13.67 -9.37
C ARG A 237 -8.18 15.14 -9.05
N ASP A 238 -9.43 15.63 -9.13
CA ASP A 238 -9.76 16.98 -8.70
C ASP A 238 -9.95 17.04 -7.18
N LEU A 239 -8.86 17.30 -6.46
CA LEU A 239 -8.84 17.38 -5.00
C LEU A 239 -9.68 18.54 -4.45
N LEU A 240 -9.83 19.66 -5.21
CA LEU A 240 -10.61 20.81 -4.78
C LEU A 240 -12.10 20.48 -4.72
N SER A 241 -12.63 19.77 -5.71
CA SER A 241 -14.03 19.34 -5.73
C SER A 241 -14.38 18.37 -4.59
N GLN A 242 -13.38 17.66 -4.06
CA GLN A 242 -13.51 16.70 -2.99
C GLN A 242 -13.27 17.27 -1.59
N TYR A 243 -12.84 18.53 -1.47
CA TYR A 243 -12.61 19.16 -0.18
C TYR A 243 -13.93 19.80 0.34
N ASN A 244 -14.77 19.00 0.97
CA ASN A 244 -16.10 19.41 1.44
C ASN A 244 -16.21 19.22 2.96
N ILE A 245 -15.79 20.23 3.72
CA ILE A 245 -15.92 20.21 5.20
C ILE A 245 -17.39 20.32 5.59
N ARG A 246 -17.85 19.40 6.41
CA ARG A 246 -19.22 19.33 6.96
C ARG A 246 -19.16 19.17 8.48
N THR A 247 -20.09 19.82 9.17
CA THR A 247 -20.32 19.52 10.59
C THR A 247 -20.97 18.14 10.73
N LEU A 248 -20.81 17.52 11.88
CA LEU A 248 -21.44 16.23 12.16
C LEU A 248 -22.97 16.30 12.04
N GLU A 249 -23.59 17.42 12.45
CA GLU A 249 -25.01 17.68 12.26
C GLU A 249 -25.42 17.71 10.77
N GLN A 250 -24.60 18.32 9.90
CA GLN A 250 -24.85 18.32 8.45
C GLN A 250 -24.73 16.91 7.87
N VAL A 251 -23.76 16.12 8.32
CA VAL A 251 -23.60 14.72 7.89
C VAL A 251 -24.78 13.87 8.35
N ASP A 252 -25.22 14.04 9.58
CA ASP A 252 -26.39 13.36 10.14
C ASP A 252 -27.67 13.73 9.37
N SER A 253 -27.85 15.01 9.00
CA SER A 253 -29.00 15.45 8.20
C SER A 253 -29.04 14.82 6.81
N VAL A 254 -27.88 14.50 6.20
CA VAL A 254 -27.77 13.85 4.88
C VAL A 254 -27.92 12.34 4.99
N CYS A 255 -27.37 11.73 6.03
CA CYS A 255 -27.40 10.28 6.24
C CYS A 255 -27.86 9.90 7.67
N PRO A 256 -29.16 10.18 8.00
CA PRO A 256 -29.73 9.83 9.31
C PRO A 256 -29.92 8.32 9.52
N ALA A 257 -29.71 7.49 8.48
CA ALA A 257 -29.73 6.03 8.63
C ALA A 257 -28.53 5.48 9.43
N MET A 258 -27.50 6.30 9.66
CA MET A 258 -26.33 5.97 10.48
C MET A 258 -26.43 6.67 11.83
N ASP A 259 -26.15 5.94 12.90
CA ASP A 259 -25.83 6.52 14.22
C ASP A 259 -24.39 7.01 14.22
N TRP A 260 -24.16 8.27 13.84
CA TRP A 260 -22.80 8.81 13.67
C TRP A 260 -22.06 8.92 15.00
N ASP A 261 -22.72 9.25 16.12
CA ASP A 261 -22.08 9.30 17.44
C ASP A 261 -21.63 7.89 17.88
N GLY A 262 -22.51 6.90 17.74
CA GLY A 262 -22.17 5.50 18.00
C GLY A 262 -21.09 4.97 17.07
N TYR A 263 -21.13 5.35 15.79
CA TYR A 263 -20.14 4.98 14.80
C TYR A 263 -18.74 5.51 15.14
N LEU A 264 -18.61 6.83 15.39
CA LEU A 264 -17.32 7.45 15.71
C LEU A 264 -16.71 6.84 16.98
N LYS A 265 -17.54 6.58 18.00
CA LYS A 265 -17.12 5.92 19.23
C LYS A 265 -16.63 4.48 18.96
N ALA A 266 -17.35 3.71 18.15
CA ALA A 266 -16.99 2.32 17.81
C ALA A 266 -15.70 2.26 16.97
N MET A 267 -15.40 3.32 16.22
CA MET A 267 -14.18 3.48 15.45
C MET A 267 -13.02 4.12 16.25
N PHE A 268 -13.17 4.27 17.58
CA PHE A 268 -12.14 4.84 18.45
C PHE A 268 -11.69 6.26 18.09
N LEU A 269 -12.55 7.03 17.42
CA LEU A 269 -12.30 8.42 17.09
C LEU A 269 -12.51 9.30 18.33
N PRO A 270 -11.71 10.37 18.50
CA PRO A 270 -12.01 11.39 19.50
C PRO A 270 -13.32 12.11 19.14
N LYS A 271 -13.76 13.05 19.99
CA LYS A 271 -14.88 13.91 19.61
C LYS A 271 -14.55 14.66 18.31
N VAL A 272 -15.33 14.39 17.25
CA VAL A 272 -15.21 15.00 15.95
C VAL A 272 -16.34 16.02 15.79
N GLU A 273 -16.01 17.26 15.46
CA GLU A 273 -17.03 18.31 15.20
C GLU A 273 -17.30 18.45 13.70
N THR A 274 -16.27 18.22 12.88
CA THR A 274 -16.34 18.32 11.43
C THR A 274 -15.59 17.17 10.77
N MET A 275 -16.00 16.80 9.55
CA MET A 275 -15.26 15.89 8.68
C MET A 275 -15.27 16.39 7.24
N CYS A 276 -14.29 15.98 6.44
CA CYS A 276 -14.29 16.21 5.01
C CYS A 276 -15.07 15.09 4.30
N VAL A 277 -16.23 15.41 3.73
CA VAL A 277 -17.03 14.48 2.92
C VAL A 277 -16.59 14.60 1.46
N MET A 278 -15.70 13.71 1.02
CA MET A 278 -15.09 13.81 -0.31
C MET A 278 -16.13 13.68 -1.45
N GLN A 279 -17.12 12.79 -1.29
CA GLN A 279 -18.16 12.55 -2.30
C GLN A 279 -19.56 12.63 -1.67
N THR A 280 -20.18 13.81 -1.71
CA THR A 280 -21.49 14.05 -1.10
C THR A 280 -22.60 13.18 -1.71
N ALA A 281 -22.60 12.99 -3.04
CA ALA A 281 -23.58 12.14 -3.72
C ALA A 281 -23.50 10.67 -3.24
N SER A 282 -22.30 10.17 -2.94
CA SER A 282 -22.14 8.82 -2.40
C SER A 282 -22.66 8.71 -0.97
N LEU A 283 -22.50 9.74 -0.13
CA LEU A 283 -23.09 9.77 1.22
C LEU A 283 -24.62 9.73 1.17
N GLU A 284 -25.24 10.53 0.28
CA GLU A 284 -26.69 10.51 0.03
C GLU A 284 -27.16 9.13 -0.42
N LYS A 285 -26.41 8.48 -1.32
CA LYS A 285 -26.72 7.14 -1.81
C LYS A 285 -26.63 6.09 -0.70
N VAL A 286 -25.65 6.17 0.19
CA VAL A 286 -25.55 5.27 1.35
C VAL A 286 -26.80 5.40 2.22
N ASN A 287 -27.27 6.62 2.49
CA ASN A 287 -28.52 6.83 3.22
C ASN A 287 -29.73 6.20 2.52
N ASP A 288 -29.86 6.43 1.21
CA ASP A 288 -30.94 5.85 0.38
C ASP A 288 -30.95 4.32 0.47
N LEU A 289 -29.79 3.68 0.31
CA LEU A 289 -29.66 2.22 0.39
C LEU A 289 -30.01 1.67 1.78
N LEU A 290 -29.49 2.26 2.84
CA LEU A 290 -29.75 1.82 4.21
C LEU A 290 -31.22 2.02 4.63
N THR A 291 -31.89 3.02 4.06
CA THR A 291 -33.30 3.33 4.33
C THR A 291 -34.25 2.47 3.52
N ASN A 292 -34.01 2.34 2.20
CA ASN A 292 -35.03 1.84 1.24
C ASN A 292 -34.79 0.39 0.81
N LYS A 293 -33.59 -0.15 0.84
CA LYS A 293 -33.36 -1.58 0.55
C LYS A 293 -33.93 -2.46 1.65
N SER A 294 -34.36 -3.68 1.30
CA SER A 294 -34.85 -4.64 2.26
C SER A 294 -33.75 -5.01 3.29
N GLU A 295 -34.14 -5.35 4.52
CA GLU A 295 -33.19 -5.84 5.52
C GLU A 295 -32.39 -7.05 4.99
N GLN A 296 -33.05 -7.92 4.21
CA GLN A 296 -32.39 -9.09 3.63
C GLN A 296 -31.28 -8.66 2.63
N ALA A 297 -31.53 -7.68 1.79
CA ALA A 297 -30.54 -7.21 0.82
C ALA A 297 -29.30 -6.61 1.54
N ILE A 298 -29.53 -5.82 2.60
CA ILE A 298 -28.42 -5.26 3.40
C ILE A 298 -27.65 -6.38 4.11
N ARG A 299 -28.33 -7.37 4.69
CA ARG A 299 -27.66 -8.53 5.32
C ARG A 299 -26.84 -9.33 4.32
N ASP A 300 -27.38 -9.59 3.13
CA ASP A 300 -26.68 -10.34 2.09
C ASP A 300 -25.40 -9.60 1.63
N TYR A 301 -25.47 -8.28 1.44
CA TYR A 301 -24.32 -7.46 1.09
C TYR A 301 -23.26 -7.44 2.21
N LEU A 302 -23.65 -7.22 3.47
CA LEU A 302 -22.71 -7.24 4.59
C LEU A 302 -22.09 -8.63 4.81
N ALA A 303 -22.90 -9.70 4.64
CA ALA A 303 -22.40 -11.08 4.73
C ALA A 303 -21.35 -11.38 3.66
N PHE A 304 -21.62 -10.98 2.41
CA PHE A 304 -20.63 -11.11 1.34
C PHE A 304 -19.37 -10.28 1.63
N SER A 305 -19.50 -9.02 2.08
CA SER A 305 -18.35 -8.17 2.44
C SER A 305 -17.46 -8.80 3.52
N LEU A 306 -18.06 -9.50 4.50
CA LEU A 306 -17.31 -10.28 5.49
C LEU A 306 -16.60 -11.48 4.87
N ILE A 307 -17.30 -12.27 4.03
CA ILE A 307 -16.75 -13.46 3.38
C ILE A 307 -15.58 -13.06 2.50
N ASP A 308 -15.74 -12.02 1.69
CA ASP A 308 -14.70 -11.50 0.79
C ASP A 308 -13.45 -11.07 1.56
N ALA A 309 -13.60 -10.26 2.62
CA ALA A 309 -12.51 -9.83 3.48
C ALA A 309 -11.74 -10.99 4.14
N ALA A 310 -12.43 -12.10 4.43
CA ALA A 310 -11.85 -13.27 5.07
C ALA A 310 -11.25 -14.29 4.09
N SER A 311 -11.71 -14.33 2.83
CA SER A 311 -11.46 -15.40 1.86
C SER A 311 -10.00 -15.81 1.74
N ASN A 312 -9.07 -14.86 1.75
CA ASN A 312 -7.64 -15.13 1.63
C ASN A 312 -7.00 -15.78 2.88
N TYR A 313 -7.74 -15.86 3.99
CA TYR A 313 -7.27 -16.37 5.28
C TYR A 313 -7.98 -17.66 5.71
N LEU A 314 -8.91 -18.14 4.88
CA LEU A 314 -9.66 -19.40 5.06
C LEU A 314 -8.98 -20.58 4.34
N SER A 315 -9.76 -21.58 3.92
CA SER A 315 -9.23 -22.76 3.22
C SER A 315 -8.74 -22.45 1.80
N ASP A 316 -7.98 -23.39 1.22
CA ASP A 316 -7.47 -23.27 -0.14
C ASP A 316 -8.59 -23.20 -1.18
N ASP A 317 -9.78 -23.79 -0.93
CA ASP A 317 -10.95 -23.67 -1.80
C ASP A 317 -11.39 -22.19 -1.96
N PHE A 318 -11.45 -21.43 -0.86
CA PHE A 318 -11.73 -19.99 -0.91
C PHE A 318 -10.67 -19.24 -1.71
N ARG A 319 -9.41 -19.60 -1.53
CA ARG A 319 -8.30 -18.98 -2.27
C ARG A 319 -8.39 -19.28 -3.76
N GLU A 320 -8.69 -20.51 -4.15
CA GLU A 320 -8.82 -20.89 -5.55
C GLU A 320 -9.93 -20.07 -6.23
N VAL A 321 -11.07 -19.93 -5.58
CA VAL A 321 -12.19 -19.12 -6.09
C VAL A 321 -11.81 -17.65 -6.19
N SER A 322 -11.13 -17.09 -5.19
CA SER A 322 -10.64 -15.71 -5.21
C SER A 322 -9.62 -15.48 -6.32
N PHE A 323 -8.71 -16.42 -6.54
CA PHE A 323 -7.74 -16.33 -7.63
C PHE A 323 -8.41 -16.36 -8.99
N LYS A 324 -9.38 -17.25 -9.22
CA LYS A 324 -10.14 -17.30 -10.48
C LYS A 324 -10.80 -15.98 -10.82
N MET A 325 -11.31 -15.27 -9.82
CA MET A 325 -11.84 -13.91 -10.02
C MET A 325 -10.75 -12.91 -10.34
N SER A 326 -9.70 -12.85 -9.52
CA SER A 326 -8.63 -11.87 -9.68
C SER A 326 -7.84 -12.06 -10.99
N SER A 327 -7.72 -13.30 -11.49
CA SER A 327 -7.05 -13.61 -12.76
C SER A 327 -7.77 -13.01 -13.98
N VAL A 328 -9.09 -12.88 -13.95
CA VAL A 328 -9.86 -12.24 -15.04
C VAL A 328 -9.55 -10.75 -15.16
N ILE A 329 -9.29 -10.08 -14.03
CA ILE A 329 -8.91 -8.66 -14.01
C ILE A 329 -7.42 -8.48 -14.31
N SER A 330 -6.57 -9.27 -13.66
CA SER A 330 -5.11 -9.09 -13.74
C SER A 330 -4.48 -9.71 -14.99
N GLY A 331 -5.07 -10.76 -15.55
CA GLY A 331 -4.48 -11.56 -16.63
C GLY A 331 -3.41 -12.56 -16.16
N ALA A 332 -3.18 -12.72 -14.85
CA ALA A 332 -2.25 -13.73 -14.35
C ALA A 332 -2.80 -15.15 -14.56
N GLU A 333 -1.97 -16.05 -15.07
CA GLU A 333 -2.37 -17.42 -15.39
C GLU A 333 -2.23 -18.37 -14.18
N GLN A 334 -1.38 -18.03 -13.21
CA GLN A 334 -1.09 -18.84 -12.04
C GLN A 334 -1.10 -17.98 -10.77
N ASP A 335 -1.60 -18.55 -9.66
CA ASP A 335 -1.54 -17.89 -8.35
C ASP A 335 -0.12 -17.86 -7.80
N LYS A 336 0.16 -16.85 -6.97
CA LYS A 336 1.45 -16.75 -6.28
C LYS A 336 1.68 -17.95 -5.37
N PRO A 337 2.91 -18.47 -5.26
CA PRO A 337 3.26 -19.54 -4.33
C PRO A 337 2.80 -19.23 -2.90
N MET A 338 2.44 -20.28 -2.16
CA MET A 338 1.90 -20.15 -0.79
C MET A 338 2.79 -19.32 0.13
N TRP A 339 4.12 -19.48 0.05
CA TRP A 339 5.04 -18.71 0.88
C TRP A 339 4.97 -17.19 0.61
N LYS A 340 4.77 -16.75 -0.64
CA LYS A 340 4.60 -15.33 -0.99
C LYS A 340 3.30 -14.78 -0.38
N ARG A 341 2.22 -15.58 -0.44
CA ARG A 341 0.93 -15.21 0.14
C ARG A 341 0.98 -15.17 1.67
N ALA A 342 1.64 -16.15 2.28
CA ALA A 342 1.83 -16.20 3.74
C ALA A 342 2.70 -15.04 4.24
N LEU A 343 3.77 -14.68 3.50
CA LEU A 343 4.66 -13.56 3.82
C LEU A 343 3.94 -12.20 3.73
N ALA A 344 2.97 -12.07 2.81
CA ALA A 344 2.25 -10.81 2.64
C ALA A 344 1.53 -10.35 3.92
N VAL A 345 1.10 -11.28 4.79
CA VAL A 345 0.38 -10.94 6.01
C VAL A 345 1.27 -10.29 7.08
N PRO A 346 2.37 -10.90 7.55
CA PRO A 346 3.27 -10.19 8.46
C PRO A 346 3.89 -8.94 7.83
N ASN A 347 4.15 -8.94 6.52
CA ASN A 347 4.64 -7.76 5.80
C ASN A 347 3.63 -6.60 5.80
N GLY A 348 2.34 -6.87 5.66
CA GLY A 348 1.30 -5.84 5.74
C GLY A 348 0.95 -5.44 7.17
N MET A 349 0.84 -6.41 8.10
CA MET A 349 0.36 -6.15 9.46
C MET A 349 1.46 -5.67 10.43
N LEU A 350 2.71 -6.05 10.20
CA LEU A 350 3.88 -5.72 11.03
C LEU A 350 4.99 -5.08 10.18
N GLY A 351 4.59 -4.25 9.21
CA GLY A 351 5.47 -3.83 8.12
C GLY A 351 6.75 -3.15 8.55
N GLU A 352 6.70 -2.16 9.46
CA GLU A 352 7.92 -1.51 9.95
C GLU A 352 8.76 -2.42 10.86
N ALA A 353 8.13 -3.31 11.61
CA ALA A 353 8.87 -4.27 12.44
C ALA A 353 9.64 -5.28 11.58
N LEU A 354 9.03 -5.78 10.49
CA LEU A 354 9.73 -6.58 9.50
C LEU A 354 10.78 -5.74 8.75
N GLY A 355 10.47 -4.47 8.48
CA GLY A 355 11.38 -3.50 7.87
C GLY A 355 12.62 -3.25 8.71
N GLN A 356 12.53 -3.22 10.03
CA GLN A 356 13.68 -3.09 10.91
C GLN A 356 14.65 -4.27 10.74
N LEU A 357 14.15 -5.51 10.77
CA LEU A 357 14.96 -6.71 10.53
C LEU A 357 15.59 -6.73 9.13
N TYR A 358 14.85 -6.24 8.14
CA TYR A 358 15.31 -6.13 6.77
C TYR A 358 16.48 -5.14 6.63
N VAL A 359 16.34 -3.94 7.20
CA VAL A 359 17.37 -2.88 7.14
C VAL A 359 18.65 -3.32 7.84
N GLU A 360 18.54 -3.91 9.03
CA GLU A 360 19.68 -4.41 9.80
C GLU A 360 20.54 -5.40 8.98
N LYS A 361 19.93 -6.19 8.10
CA LYS A 361 20.63 -7.21 7.32
C LYS A 361 21.05 -6.75 5.91
N TYR A 362 20.24 -5.91 5.25
CA TYR A 362 20.36 -5.69 3.80
C TYR A 362 20.62 -4.24 3.39
N PHE A 363 20.57 -3.26 4.30
CA PHE A 363 20.75 -1.86 3.93
C PHE A 363 21.94 -1.21 4.67
N PRO A 364 23.11 -1.05 4.01
CA PRO A 364 24.27 -0.41 4.60
C PRO A 364 24.09 1.11 4.69
N GLU A 365 24.60 1.73 5.76
CA GLU A 365 24.51 3.18 5.99
C GLU A 365 25.20 4.01 4.87
N SER A 366 26.23 3.47 4.23
CA SER A 366 26.91 4.08 3.09
C SER A 366 25.96 4.37 1.93
N SER A 367 24.94 3.54 1.73
CA SER A 367 23.89 3.77 0.73
C SER A 367 23.06 5.01 1.02
N LYS A 368 22.72 5.26 2.30
CA LYS A 368 21.96 6.45 2.72
C LYS A 368 22.74 7.73 2.41
N THR A 369 24.03 7.77 2.76
CA THR A 369 24.91 8.93 2.53
C THR A 369 25.00 9.27 1.03
N ARG A 370 25.24 8.27 0.18
CA ARG A 370 25.37 8.48 -1.26
C ARG A 370 24.06 8.94 -1.92
N MET A 371 22.94 8.41 -1.44
CA MET A 371 21.62 8.84 -1.91
C MET A 371 21.32 10.30 -1.57
N VAL A 372 21.69 10.77 -0.37
CA VAL A 372 21.54 12.19 0.00
C VAL A 372 22.28 13.09 -0.98
N GLU A 373 23.49 12.73 -1.38
CA GLU A 373 24.28 13.48 -2.37
C GLU A 373 23.59 13.52 -3.74
N LEU A 374 23.12 12.38 -4.24
CA LEU A 374 22.39 12.31 -5.51
C LEU A 374 21.12 13.18 -5.50
N VAL A 375 20.34 13.11 -4.42
CA VAL A 375 19.13 13.93 -4.25
C VAL A 375 19.48 15.42 -4.27
N ASN A 376 20.50 15.85 -3.54
CA ASN A 376 20.90 17.26 -3.49
C ASN A 376 21.37 17.78 -4.84
N ASN A 377 22.14 16.99 -5.58
CA ASN A 377 22.59 17.36 -6.92
C ASN A 377 21.42 17.50 -7.90
N LEU A 378 20.44 16.59 -7.84
CA LEU A 378 19.23 16.66 -8.66
C LEU A 378 18.32 17.83 -8.28
N LYS A 379 18.26 18.22 -6.98
CA LYS A 379 17.57 19.45 -6.55
C LYS A 379 18.19 20.70 -7.19
N VAL A 380 19.52 20.79 -7.20
CA VAL A 380 20.24 21.90 -7.85
C VAL A 380 19.91 21.93 -9.35
N ALA A 381 20.05 20.81 -10.04
CA ALA A 381 19.76 20.72 -11.48
C ALA A 381 18.31 21.09 -11.82
N LEU A 382 17.32 20.62 -11.01
CA LEU A 382 15.93 21.01 -11.20
C LEU A 382 15.71 22.50 -10.95
N GLY A 383 16.39 23.10 -9.97
CA GLY A 383 16.37 24.54 -9.70
C GLY A 383 16.86 25.35 -10.90
N GLU A 384 18.02 25.00 -11.47
CA GLU A 384 18.57 25.62 -12.68
C GLU A 384 17.61 25.48 -13.88
N HIS A 385 16.96 24.33 -13.98
CA HIS A 385 15.96 24.09 -15.02
C HIS A 385 14.74 25.01 -14.87
N ILE A 386 14.20 25.16 -13.64
CA ILE A 386 13.09 26.07 -13.34
C ILE A 386 13.48 27.52 -13.67
N GLU A 387 14.67 27.96 -13.31
CA GLU A 387 15.16 29.30 -13.64
C GLU A 387 15.22 29.56 -15.16
N SER A 388 15.57 28.55 -15.94
CA SER A 388 15.70 28.65 -17.40
C SER A 388 14.36 28.68 -18.15
N LEU A 389 13.23 28.33 -17.53
CA LEU A 389 11.93 28.25 -18.19
C LEU A 389 11.47 29.63 -18.69
N THR A 390 11.08 29.73 -19.96
CA THR A 390 10.67 31.01 -20.58
C THR A 390 9.17 31.31 -20.42
N TRP A 391 8.38 30.31 -20.15
CA TRP A 391 6.91 30.42 -20.03
C TRP A 391 6.43 30.76 -18.61
N MET A 392 7.27 30.57 -17.59
CA MET A 392 6.94 30.82 -16.20
C MET A 392 7.31 32.27 -15.80
N SER A 393 6.40 32.98 -15.09
CA SER A 393 6.69 34.31 -14.57
C SER A 393 7.82 34.32 -13.54
N GLY A 394 8.49 35.43 -13.34
CA GLY A 394 9.55 35.55 -12.32
C GLY A 394 9.05 35.32 -10.89
N GLU A 395 7.83 35.76 -10.58
CA GLU A 395 7.18 35.50 -9.28
C GLU A 395 6.92 34.00 -9.07
N THR A 396 6.35 33.33 -10.07
CA THR A 396 6.07 31.88 -10.00
C THR A 396 7.36 31.07 -9.89
N LYS A 397 8.43 31.46 -10.62
CA LYS A 397 9.75 30.82 -10.48
C LYS A 397 10.29 30.94 -9.05
N ALA A 398 10.20 32.12 -8.46
CA ALA A 398 10.67 32.33 -7.08
C ALA A 398 9.93 31.43 -6.08
N LYS A 399 8.61 31.34 -6.20
CA LYS A 399 7.79 30.43 -5.36
C LYS A 399 8.09 28.96 -5.62
N ALA A 400 8.30 28.57 -6.88
CA ALA A 400 8.67 27.20 -7.26
C ALA A 400 10.03 26.80 -6.68
N LEU A 401 11.04 27.69 -6.74
CA LEU A 401 12.36 27.47 -6.14
C LEU A 401 12.28 27.39 -4.61
N ASP A 402 11.46 28.23 -3.99
CA ASP A 402 11.23 28.21 -2.55
C ASP A 402 10.61 26.88 -2.11
N LYS A 403 9.61 26.38 -2.88
CA LYS A 403 9.01 25.06 -2.67
C LYS A 403 10.01 23.92 -2.88
N LEU A 404 10.80 23.94 -3.95
CA LEU A 404 11.83 22.96 -4.23
C LEU A 404 12.85 22.89 -3.09
N ASN A 405 13.31 24.03 -2.59
CA ASN A 405 14.27 24.10 -1.48
C ASN A 405 13.69 23.55 -0.17
N ALA A 406 12.38 23.69 0.03
CA ALA A 406 11.68 23.21 1.20
C ALA A 406 11.31 21.70 1.13
N ILE A 407 11.54 21.01 0.01
CA ILE A 407 11.26 19.58 -0.09
C ILE A 407 12.02 18.81 0.99
N GLY A 408 11.26 18.13 1.86
CA GLY A 408 11.78 17.16 2.82
C GLY A 408 12.26 15.88 2.13
N VAL A 409 13.29 15.24 2.69
CA VAL A 409 13.90 14.03 2.07
C VAL A 409 13.98 12.91 3.09
N LYS A 410 13.36 11.78 2.79
CA LYS A 410 13.39 10.53 3.58
C LYS A 410 14.09 9.43 2.80
N ILE A 411 15.15 8.83 3.38
CA ILE A 411 15.97 7.81 2.69
C ILE A 411 16.19 6.61 3.59
N GLY A 412 15.90 5.43 3.07
CA GLY A 412 16.18 4.13 3.66
C GLY A 412 15.12 3.68 4.66
N TYR A 413 15.08 4.29 5.83
CA TYR A 413 14.20 3.86 6.93
C TYR A 413 13.93 5.01 7.91
N PRO A 414 12.82 4.95 8.71
CA PRO A 414 12.45 5.99 9.67
C PRO A 414 13.41 6.00 10.87
N ASP A 415 13.65 7.18 11.44
CA ASP A 415 14.46 7.33 12.65
C ASP A 415 13.76 6.77 13.90
N LYS A 416 12.43 6.72 13.88
CA LYS A 416 11.59 6.17 14.95
C LYS A 416 10.69 5.08 14.39
N TRP A 417 10.84 3.88 14.93
CA TRP A 417 10.04 2.72 14.56
C TRP A 417 8.65 2.74 15.21
N LYS A 418 7.66 2.25 14.46
CA LYS A 418 6.30 2.06 14.96
C LYS A 418 6.26 0.99 16.05
N ASP A 419 5.56 1.28 17.14
CA ASP A 419 5.34 0.33 18.23
C ASP A 419 4.16 -0.60 17.92
N TYR A 420 4.43 -1.90 17.84
CA TYR A 420 3.46 -2.95 17.63
C TYR A 420 3.17 -3.77 18.89
N SER A 421 3.53 -3.27 20.08
CA SER A 421 3.39 -4.01 21.36
C SER A 421 1.93 -4.42 21.63
N GLU A 422 0.95 -3.60 21.24
CA GLU A 422 -0.49 -3.87 21.44
C GLU A 422 -1.05 -4.97 20.51
N ILE A 423 -0.36 -5.34 19.43
CA ILE A 423 -0.79 -6.46 18.60
C ILE A 423 -0.52 -7.77 19.33
N ASN A 424 -1.57 -8.53 19.60
CA ASN A 424 -1.44 -9.87 20.16
C ASN A 424 -1.67 -10.92 19.07
N VAL A 425 -0.64 -11.69 18.76
CA VAL A 425 -0.71 -12.84 17.86
C VAL A 425 -0.76 -14.12 18.70
N ASP A 426 -1.84 -14.90 18.54
CA ASP A 426 -2.06 -16.16 19.24
C ASP A 426 -2.22 -17.30 18.21
N PRO A 427 -1.23 -18.19 18.07
CA PRO A 427 -1.29 -19.30 17.11
C PRO A 427 -2.37 -20.35 17.40
N ASN A 428 -2.99 -20.32 18.62
CA ASN A 428 -4.11 -21.21 18.96
C ASN A 428 -5.46 -20.71 18.43
N LYS A 429 -5.56 -19.43 18.08
CA LYS A 429 -6.73 -18.84 17.43
C LYS A 429 -6.73 -19.13 15.93
N TYR A 430 -7.86 -18.84 15.28
CA TYR A 430 -7.94 -18.87 13.82
C TYR A 430 -7.02 -17.81 13.19
N TYR A 431 -6.53 -18.10 11.99
CA TYR A 431 -5.69 -17.14 11.26
C TYR A 431 -6.42 -15.81 11.02
N TRP A 432 -7.69 -15.88 10.57
CA TRP A 432 -8.57 -14.72 10.38
C TRP A 432 -8.74 -13.89 11.65
N GLU A 433 -8.84 -14.51 12.83
CA GLU A 433 -8.96 -13.76 14.09
C GLU A 433 -7.70 -12.94 14.41
N ASN A 434 -6.52 -13.46 14.11
CA ASN A 434 -5.27 -12.73 14.27
C ASN A 434 -5.17 -11.57 13.27
N VAL A 435 -5.63 -11.76 12.04
CA VAL A 435 -5.69 -10.70 11.02
C VAL A 435 -6.66 -9.60 11.46
N LYS A 436 -7.87 -9.94 11.94
CA LYS A 436 -8.81 -8.96 12.50
C LYS A 436 -8.20 -8.17 13.67
N ALA A 437 -7.49 -8.84 14.58
CA ALA A 437 -6.85 -8.18 15.72
C ALA A 437 -5.77 -7.17 15.27
N ALA A 438 -4.97 -7.51 14.27
CA ALA A 438 -3.98 -6.60 13.69
C ALA A 438 -4.66 -5.42 12.95
N SER A 439 -5.72 -5.67 12.18
CA SER A 439 -6.50 -4.62 11.52
C SER A 439 -7.12 -3.65 12.52
N LEU A 440 -7.66 -4.15 13.61
CA LEU A 440 -8.20 -3.33 14.71
C LEU A 440 -7.11 -2.42 15.33
N PHE A 441 -5.90 -2.94 15.51
CA PHE A 441 -4.77 -2.12 15.97
C PHE A 441 -4.50 -0.97 15.01
N HIS A 442 -4.41 -1.23 13.70
CA HIS A 442 -4.17 -0.20 12.69
C HIS A 442 -5.28 0.84 12.64
N THR A 443 -6.55 0.41 12.76
CA THR A 443 -7.71 1.31 12.85
C THR A 443 -7.58 2.25 14.06
N LYS A 444 -7.28 1.72 15.24
CA LYS A 444 -7.08 2.52 16.46
C LYS A 444 -5.89 3.47 16.33
N ASP A 445 -4.77 2.98 15.81
CA ASP A 445 -3.54 3.76 15.65
C ASP A 445 -3.72 4.94 14.68
N SER A 446 -4.43 4.73 13.57
CA SER A 446 -4.79 5.79 12.63
C SER A 446 -5.79 6.77 13.26
N ASN A 447 -6.88 6.29 13.82
CA ASN A 447 -8.00 7.11 14.26
C ASN A 447 -7.67 7.98 15.50
N LYS A 448 -6.76 7.52 16.38
CA LYS A 448 -6.30 8.34 17.53
C LYS A 448 -5.58 9.62 17.14
N LYS A 449 -5.17 9.76 15.87
CA LYS A 449 -4.47 10.94 15.32
C LYS A 449 -5.44 12.07 14.95
N CYS A 450 -6.73 11.79 14.77
CA CYS A 450 -7.74 12.77 14.41
C CYS A 450 -7.74 13.95 15.39
N GLY A 451 -7.73 15.18 14.87
CA GLY A 451 -7.67 16.40 15.67
C GLY A 451 -6.31 16.70 16.31
N LYS A 452 -5.26 15.95 15.97
CA LYS A 452 -3.88 16.17 16.43
C LYS A 452 -3.00 16.69 15.31
N LEU A 453 -1.85 17.25 15.69
CA LEU A 453 -0.82 17.62 14.72
C LEU A 453 -0.35 16.41 13.92
N VAL A 454 -0.05 16.64 12.66
CA VAL A 454 0.56 15.66 11.77
C VAL A 454 1.99 15.39 12.24
N ASP A 455 2.33 14.12 12.46
CA ASP A 455 3.70 13.71 12.71
C ASP A 455 4.44 13.54 11.36
N LYS A 456 5.17 14.57 10.94
CA LYS A 456 5.94 14.56 9.67
C LYS A 456 7.10 13.55 9.69
N SER A 457 7.44 12.92 10.83
CA SER A 457 8.44 11.85 10.89
C SER A 457 7.92 10.49 10.42
N GLU A 458 6.60 10.30 10.38
CA GLU A 458 5.99 9.05 9.92
C GLU A 458 6.22 8.81 8.43
N TRP A 459 6.35 7.55 8.06
CA TRP A 459 6.52 7.10 6.68
C TRP A 459 5.23 6.49 6.15
N HIS A 460 4.92 6.74 4.86
CA HIS A 460 3.74 6.15 4.19
C HIS A 460 4.05 4.81 3.52
N MET A 461 5.34 4.43 3.45
CA MET A 461 5.81 3.14 2.95
C MET A 461 6.77 2.52 3.96
N THR A 462 6.76 1.20 4.03
CA THR A 462 7.71 0.46 4.87
C THR A 462 9.10 0.42 4.23
N PRO A 463 10.18 0.27 5.01
CA PRO A 463 11.55 0.28 4.48
C PRO A 463 11.84 -0.76 3.39
N GLN A 464 11.18 -1.92 3.43
CA GLN A 464 11.34 -2.98 2.44
C GLN A 464 10.49 -2.78 1.16
N THR A 465 9.74 -1.68 1.04
CA THR A 465 8.92 -1.40 -0.14
C THR A 465 9.80 -1.05 -1.34
N VAL A 466 9.58 -1.72 -2.47
CA VAL A 466 10.23 -1.40 -3.76
C VAL A 466 9.39 -0.34 -4.48
N ASN A 467 9.48 0.87 -4.01
CA ASN A 467 8.82 2.05 -4.59
C ASN A 467 9.41 3.32 -3.96
N ALA A 468 8.92 4.49 -4.41
CA ALA A 468 9.17 5.81 -3.86
C ALA A 468 7.85 6.59 -3.81
N TYR A 469 7.83 7.77 -3.17
CA TYR A 469 6.68 8.66 -3.22
C TYR A 469 7.06 10.13 -2.99
N TYR A 470 6.24 11.03 -3.54
CA TYR A 470 6.10 12.41 -3.12
C TYR A 470 4.80 12.58 -2.33
N SER A 471 4.86 13.26 -1.19
CA SER A 471 3.70 13.63 -0.37
C SER A 471 3.43 15.14 -0.49
N PRO A 472 2.35 15.56 -1.15
CA PRO A 472 2.06 16.99 -1.34
C PRO A 472 1.73 17.71 -0.03
N SER A 473 1.05 17.07 0.92
CA SER A 473 0.67 17.66 2.21
C SER A 473 1.83 17.83 3.18
N SER A 474 2.93 17.11 3.00
CA SER A 474 4.19 17.31 3.77
C SER A 474 5.31 17.91 2.93
N ASN A 475 5.12 18.11 1.64
CA ASN A 475 6.13 18.54 0.68
C ASN A 475 7.44 17.75 0.84
N GLU A 476 7.36 16.43 0.74
CA GLU A 476 8.48 15.50 0.95
C GLU A 476 8.56 14.40 -0.10
N ILE A 477 9.78 13.94 -0.37
CA ILE A 477 10.08 12.75 -1.16
C ILE A 477 10.65 11.66 -0.26
N CYS A 478 10.30 10.40 -0.56
CA CYS A 478 10.74 9.25 0.22
C CYS A 478 11.23 8.12 -0.67
N PHE A 479 12.39 7.57 -0.32
CA PHE A 479 13.03 6.44 -0.99
C PHE A 479 13.33 5.33 0.04
N PRO A 480 12.43 4.36 0.22
CA PRO A 480 12.64 3.22 1.11
C PRO A 480 13.88 2.40 0.73
N ALA A 481 14.48 1.71 1.70
CA ALA A 481 15.65 0.85 1.48
C ALA A 481 15.43 -0.20 0.39
N GLY A 482 14.19 -0.67 0.23
CA GLY A 482 13.80 -1.69 -0.74
C GLY A 482 14.09 -1.33 -2.19
N ILE A 483 13.96 -0.06 -2.59
CA ILE A 483 14.28 0.39 -3.96
C ILE A 483 15.77 0.71 -4.14
N LEU A 484 16.51 0.91 -3.04
CA LEU A 484 17.91 1.32 -3.07
C LEU A 484 18.88 0.15 -3.26
N GLN A 485 18.58 -0.69 -4.25
CA GLN A 485 19.34 -1.87 -4.67
C GLN A 485 19.39 -1.96 -6.19
N ALA A 486 20.31 -2.78 -6.71
CA ALA A 486 20.37 -3.06 -8.16
C ALA A 486 19.02 -3.64 -8.65
N PRO A 487 18.51 -3.21 -9.82
CA PRO A 487 19.19 -2.40 -10.84
C PRO A 487 19.03 -0.88 -10.66
N PHE A 488 18.33 -0.39 -9.64
CA PHE A 488 18.05 1.05 -9.47
C PHE A 488 19.22 1.80 -8.84
N PHE A 489 19.85 1.22 -7.82
CA PHE A 489 20.93 1.85 -7.08
C PHE A 489 22.00 0.84 -6.67
N SER A 490 23.26 1.25 -6.69
CA SER A 490 24.36 0.53 -6.02
C SER A 490 25.42 1.52 -5.56
N PRO A 491 25.97 1.35 -4.34
CA PRO A 491 27.08 2.19 -3.88
C PRO A 491 28.40 1.92 -4.63
N ASP A 492 28.50 0.79 -5.34
CA ASP A 492 29.73 0.31 -5.98
C ASP A 492 29.83 0.62 -7.48
N VAL A 493 28.80 1.25 -8.08
CA VAL A 493 28.79 1.62 -9.48
C VAL A 493 29.18 3.10 -9.68
N LEU A 494 29.42 3.49 -10.94
CA LEU A 494 29.66 4.89 -11.31
C LEU A 494 28.45 5.76 -10.99
N ASP A 495 28.68 7.03 -10.66
CA ASP A 495 27.58 8.00 -10.44
C ASP A 495 26.69 8.14 -11.68
N ALA A 496 27.28 8.09 -12.88
CA ALA A 496 26.52 8.12 -14.13
C ALA A 496 25.48 7.00 -14.23
N ASP A 497 25.80 5.79 -13.76
CA ASP A 497 24.85 4.66 -13.72
C ASP A 497 23.73 4.92 -12.72
N ASN A 498 24.05 5.42 -11.51
CA ASN A 498 23.06 5.76 -10.49
C ASN A 498 22.17 6.92 -10.95
N TYR A 499 22.69 7.97 -11.61
CA TYR A 499 21.88 9.04 -12.19
C TYR A 499 20.97 8.54 -13.31
N GLY A 500 21.44 7.60 -14.14
CA GLY A 500 20.63 6.98 -15.20
C GLY A 500 19.56 6.00 -14.70
N ALA A 501 19.64 5.54 -13.45
CA ALA A 501 18.74 4.58 -12.83
C ALA A 501 17.91 5.24 -11.71
N ILE A 502 18.37 5.22 -10.45
CA ILE A 502 17.63 5.82 -9.33
C ILE A 502 17.44 7.34 -9.50
N GLY A 503 18.36 8.02 -10.19
CA GLY A 503 18.23 9.45 -10.48
C GLY A 503 16.98 9.79 -11.29
N VAL A 504 16.53 8.90 -12.18
CA VAL A 504 15.26 9.07 -12.91
C VAL A 504 14.07 9.01 -11.93
N VAL A 505 14.10 8.07 -10.96
CA VAL A 505 13.06 7.96 -9.93
C VAL A 505 13.07 9.20 -9.01
N ILE A 506 14.25 9.67 -8.61
CA ILE A 506 14.38 10.89 -7.78
C ILE A 506 13.78 12.10 -8.52
N GLY A 507 14.12 12.29 -9.79
CA GLY A 507 13.56 13.36 -10.63
C GLY A 507 12.04 13.25 -10.77
N HIS A 508 11.52 12.03 -10.95
CA HIS A 508 10.08 11.73 -11.01
C HIS A 508 9.38 12.20 -9.72
N GLU A 509 9.87 11.79 -8.55
CA GLU A 509 9.26 12.20 -7.27
C GLU A 509 9.35 13.71 -7.03
N MET A 510 10.47 14.35 -7.37
CA MET A 510 10.58 15.80 -7.25
C MET A 510 9.59 16.53 -8.16
N THR A 511 9.38 16.05 -9.38
CA THR A 511 8.47 16.69 -10.34
C THR A 511 7.01 16.55 -9.96
N HIS A 512 6.64 15.56 -9.13
CA HIS A 512 5.31 15.48 -8.54
C HIS A 512 4.95 16.72 -7.70
N GLY A 513 5.94 17.41 -7.14
CA GLY A 513 5.71 18.70 -6.46
C GLY A 513 5.16 19.80 -7.36
N PHE A 514 5.30 19.66 -8.68
CA PHE A 514 4.98 20.67 -9.69
C PHE A 514 4.02 20.18 -10.78
N ASP A 515 3.54 18.93 -10.70
CA ASP A 515 2.58 18.36 -11.65
C ASP A 515 1.15 18.93 -11.48
N ASP A 516 0.17 18.38 -12.19
CA ASP A 516 -1.22 18.82 -12.18
C ASP A 516 -1.88 18.84 -10.78
N ASN A 517 -1.40 18.02 -9.86
CA ASN A 517 -1.83 17.98 -8.46
C ASN A 517 -0.86 18.70 -7.53
N GLY A 518 0.43 18.44 -7.62
CA GLY A 518 1.43 19.02 -6.74
C GLY A 518 1.48 20.54 -6.81
N ARG A 519 1.25 21.15 -7.99
CA ARG A 519 1.17 22.61 -8.16
C ARG A 519 0.06 23.28 -7.34
N LYS A 520 -0.91 22.53 -6.84
CA LYS A 520 -1.99 23.06 -5.99
C LYS A 520 -1.58 23.22 -4.52
N PHE A 521 -0.40 22.73 -4.14
CA PHE A 521 0.11 22.76 -2.77
C PHE A 521 1.33 23.71 -2.68
N ASN A 522 1.34 24.53 -1.65
CA ASN A 522 2.50 25.38 -1.35
C ASN A 522 3.65 24.60 -0.68
N LYS A 523 4.72 25.31 -0.30
CA LYS A 523 5.89 24.70 0.32
C LYS A 523 5.63 24.10 1.72
N GLU A 524 4.62 24.56 2.41
CA GLU A 524 4.18 24.05 3.71
C GLU A 524 3.30 22.80 3.57
N GLY A 525 2.79 22.52 2.37
CA GLY A 525 1.88 21.40 2.08
C GLY A 525 0.40 21.78 2.15
N ASN A 526 0.06 23.05 2.19
CA ASN A 526 -1.31 23.53 2.16
C ASN A 526 -1.80 23.70 0.71
N MET A 527 -3.01 23.22 0.44
CA MET A 527 -3.67 23.38 -0.86
C MET A 527 -4.20 24.80 -0.98
N ILE A 528 -3.51 25.63 -1.72
CA ILE A 528 -3.83 27.04 -1.98
C ILE A 528 -3.50 27.41 -3.42
N ASP A 529 -4.13 28.47 -3.93
CA ASP A 529 -3.77 29.09 -5.21
C ASP A 529 -2.57 30.01 -5.01
N TRP A 530 -1.36 29.52 -5.28
CA TRP A 530 -0.08 30.21 -5.09
C TRP A 530 0.62 30.47 -6.42
#